data_6d0bdc193fe21ac6f60bbfd69525462f
#
_entry.id   6d0bdc193fe21ac6f60bbfd69525462f
#
_cell.length_a   1.000
_cell.length_b   1.000
_cell.length_c   1.000
_cell.angle_alpha   90.00
_cell.angle_beta   90.00
_cell.angle_gamma   90.00
#
_symmetry.space_group_name_H-M   'P 1'
#
loop_
_entity.id
_entity.type
_entity.pdbx_description
1 polymer ?
#
loop_
_entity_poly.entity_id
_entity_poly.type
_entity_poly.pdbx_seq_one_letter_code
_entity_poly.pdbx_strand_id
1 'polypeptide(L)'
;MTAAVTSAQTPSFEVASIKKNTSRPSDPEARTLGCHGTNSHSPLMTIPLGRCTTRFEPLRLVIALAYDIPPSLLYPYDGKILSGPDWINSEIYDIEAKAEGPTTEAQLKLMLQDLLADRFKLKLHRESREMPVYALVTTKAGIKFPAAPKDRECGEQVRRDHRYELGATSLAGQCHGFVPDRGALTGRSVNMNDFAEMLSIWAGRVVIDKTGADGLFDIKMPPVISALQDVVALERKESAIAGARGDAGPAGARVLVDSRPTVFNALDQFGLKLESTKGPVDVLVIDSIQKPSEN
;
A
#
# COMPACT_ATOMS: atom_id res chain seq x y z
N MET A 1 -37.60 -33.95 13.05
CA MET A 1 -36.16 -33.74 13.25
C MET A 1 -35.83 -32.36 12.72
N THR A 2 -35.72 -31.39 13.61
CA THR A 2 -35.36 -30.00 13.29
C THR A 2 -33.83 -29.90 13.29
N ALA A 3 -33.24 -29.71 12.13
CA ALA A 3 -31.83 -29.43 12.03
C ALA A 3 -31.56 -28.02 12.60
N ALA A 4 -30.81 -27.97 13.68
CA ALA A 4 -30.29 -26.71 14.21
C ALA A 4 -29.29 -26.15 13.22
N VAL A 5 -29.60 -25.01 12.61
CA VAL A 5 -28.63 -24.23 11.85
C VAL A 5 -27.65 -23.63 12.85
N THR A 6 -26.51 -24.26 13.02
CA THR A 6 -25.40 -23.69 13.81
C THR A 6 -24.92 -22.46 13.06
N SER A 7 -25.23 -21.27 13.55
CA SER A 7 -24.62 -20.03 13.11
C SER A 7 -23.12 -20.17 13.35
N ALA A 8 -22.34 -20.21 12.28
CA ALA A 8 -20.90 -20.13 12.39
C ALA A 8 -20.57 -18.77 13.03
N GLN A 9 -20.10 -18.78 14.27
CA GLN A 9 -19.62 -17.57 14.93
C GLN A 9 -18.43 -17.03 14.13
N THR A 10 -18.52 -15.78 13.76
CA THR A 10 -17.39 -15.08 13.16
C THR A 10 -16.22 -15.14 14.15
N PRO A 11 -15.03 -15.60 13.73
CA PRO A 11 -13.91 -15.72 14.66
C PRO A 11 -13.53 -14.33 15.19
N SER A 12 -13.45 -14.18 16.50
CA SER A 12 -13.07 -12.93 17.18
C SER A 12 -11.72 -13.06 17.87
N PHE A 13 -11.03 -11.95 18.10
CA PHE A 13 -9.82 -11.96 18.92
C PHE A 13 -10.15 -12.32 20.38
N GLU A 14 -9.31 -13.17 20.99
CA GLU A 14 -9.37 -13.49 22.43
C GLU A 14 -9.08 -12.23 23.26
N VAL A 15 -8.09 -11.46 22.84
CA VAL A 15 -7.66 -10.22 23.51
C VAL A 15 -7.40 -9.16 22.45
N ALA A 16 -7.96 -7.98 22.67
CA ALA A 16 -7.67 -6.82 21.84
C ALA A 16 -7.57 -5.55 22.69
N SER A 17 -6.57 -4.73 22.43
CA SER A 17 -6.44 -3.40 23.02
C SER A 17 -6.33 -2.35 21.92
N ILE A 18 -6.97 -1.21 22.12
CA ILE A 18 -6.92 -0.05 21.23
C ILE A 18 -6.59 1.16 22.08
N LYS A 19 -5.51 1.85 21.75
CA LYS A 19 -5.08 3.06 22.45
C LYS A 19 -4.84 4.18 21.45
N LYS A 20 -5.44 5.33 21.69
CA LYS A 20 -5.12 6.52 20.90
C LYS A 20 -3.66 6.92 21.20
N ASN A 21 -2.88 7.09 20.14
CA ASN A 21 -1.49 7.50 20.23
C ASN A 21 -1.35 8.95 19.75
N THR A 22 -0.83 9.82 20.61
CA THR A 22 -0.59 11.23 20.30
C THR A 22 0.88 11.49 19.95
N SER A 23 1.72 10.48 20.10
CA SER A 23 3.15 10.55 19.80
C SER A 23 3.39 10.35 18.30
N ARG A 24 4.46 10.97 17.80
CA ARG A 24 5.02 10.64 16.48
C ARG A 24 6.41 10.07 16.71
N PRO A 25 6.69 8.86 16.21
CA PRO A 25 8.01 8.29 16.36
C PRO A 25 9.01 9.16 15.60
N SER A 26 10.15 9.40 16.21
CA SER A 26 11.31 9.99 15.53
C SER A 26 11.97 8.99 14.59
N ASP A 27 11.76 7.69 14.85
CA ASP A 27 12.30 6.58 14.09
C ASP A 27 11.19 5.95 13.23
N PRO A 28 11.33 5.96 11.90
CA PRO A 28 10.39 5.28 10.99
C PRO A 28 10.27 3.77 11.25
N GLU A 29 11.31 3.11 11.77
CA GLU A 29 11.31 1.68 12.07
C GLU A 29 10.43 1.31 13.28
N ALA A 30 10.04 2.30 14.09
CA ALA A 30 9.09 2.10 15.17
C ALA A 30 7.65 1.83 14.68
N ARG A 31 7.35 2.07 13.41
CA ARG A 31 6.05 1.83 12.82
C ARG A 31 5.82 0.35 12.59
N THR A 32 4.63 -0.11 12.89
CA THR A 32 4.23 -1.50 12.65
C THR A 32 2.80 -1.53 12.12
N LEU A 33 2.58 -2.32 11.07
CA LEU A 33 1.25 -2.52 10.49
C LEU A 33 1.19 -3.92 9.87
N GLY A 34 0.44 -4.82 10.46
CA GLY A 34 0.28 -6.16 9.89
C GLY A 34 -0.46 -7.14 10.77
N CYS A 35 -0.73 -8.31 10.19
CA CYS A 35 -1.24 -9.50 10.85
C CYS A 35 -0.33 -10.67 10.52
N HIS A 36 0.05 -11.48 11.51
CA HIS A 36 0.90 -12.66 11.35
C HIS A 36 0.11 -13.94 11.59
N GLY A 37 -0.37 -14.54 10.53
CA GLY A 37 -1.08 -15.82 10.54
C GLY A 37 -0.16 -17.02 10.27
N THR A 38 -0.70 -18.22 10.40
CA THR A 38 0.04 -19.48 10.19
C THR A 38 0.56 -19.66 8.75
N ASN A 39 0.01 -18.90 7.81
CA ASN A 39 0.38 -18.89 6.39
C ASN A 39 1.10 -17.60 5.96
N SER A 40 1.43 -16.72 6.89
CA SER A 40 2.25 -15.55 6.59
C SER A 40 3.72 -15.96 6.47
N HIS A 41 4.38 -15.54 5.41
CA HIS A 41 5.72 -15.99 5.03
C HIS A 41 6.77 -14.88 5.06
N SER A 42 6.47 -13.73 5.67
CA SER A 42 7.45 -12.66 5.75
C SER A 42 8.57 -12.98 6.74
N PRO A 43 9.82 -13.11 6.28
CA PRO A 43 10.97 -13.31 7.16
C PRO A 43 11.30 -12.06 8.01
N LEU A 44 10.70 -10.91 7.69
CA LEU A 44 10.93 -9.64 8.38
C LEU A 44 9.81 -9.29 9.36
N MET A 45 8.82 -10.16 9.49
CA MET A 45 7.69 -9.89 10.36
C MET A 45 8.08 -9.97 11.83
N THR A 46 8.12 -8.83 12.48
CA THR A 46 8.38 -8.73 13.93
C THR A 46 7.13 -9.02 14.78
N ILE A 47 5.97 -9.13 14.12
CA ILE A 47 4.68 -9.42 14.78
C ILE A 47 4.66 -10.89 15.19
N PRO A 48 4.35 -11.23 16.46
CA PRO A 48 4.23 -12.62 16.87
C PRO A 48 3.07 -13.34 16.16
N LEU A 49 3.22 -14.65 15.96
CA LEU A 49 2.20 -15.49 15.31
C LEU A 49 0.83 -15.38 16.00
N GLY A 50 -0.24 -15.36 15.20
CA GLY A 50 -1.61 -15.26 15.67
C GLY A 50 -2.01 -13.84 16.14
N ARG A 51 -1.29 -12.81 15.72
CA ARG A 51 -1.56 -11.42 16.12
C ARG A 51 -1.71 -10.48 14.94
N CYS A 52 -2.53 -9.45 15.17
CA CYS A 52 -2.48 -8.19 14.42
C CYS A 52 -1.92 -7.09 15.32
N THR A 53 -0.93 -6.36 14.82
CA THR A 53 -0.31 -5.26 15.54
C THR A 53 -0.24 -4.04 14.64
N THR A 54 -0.70 -2.90 15.16
CA THR A 54 -0.50 -1.61 14.51
C THR A 54 0.08 -0.62 15.51
N ARG A 55 1.13 0.09 15.12
CA ARG A 55 1.78 1.11 15.94
C ARG A 55 2.15 2.31 15.08
N PHE A 56 1.83 3.49 15.57
CA PHE A 56 2.14 4.76 14.92
C PHE A 56 1.57 4.92 13.52
N GLU A 57 0.50 4.19 13.21
CA GLU A 57 -0.16 4.25 11.90
C GLU A 57 -1.54 4.89 12.00
N PRO A 58 -1.93 5.76 11.04
CA PRO A 58 -3.26 6.33 11.00
C PRO A 58 -4.32 5.25 10.78
N LEU A 59 -5.51 5.45 11.35
CA LEU A 59 -6.60 4.48 11.30
C LEU A 59 -6.97 4.08 9.85
N ARG A 60 -6.82 4.98 8.89
CA ARG A 60 -7.00 4.68 7.47
C ARG A 60 -6.20 3.46 7.01
N LEU A 61 -4.92 3.34 7.43
CA LEU A 61 -4.07 2.21 7.03
C LEU A 61 -4.48 0.92 7.73
N VAL A 62 -5.01 1.01 8.96
CA VAL A 62 -5.56 -0.16 9.66
C VAL A 62 -6.81 -0.67 8.95
N ILE A 63 -7.70 0.23 8.51
CA ILE A 63 -8.87 -0.14 7.70
C ILE A 63 -8.41 -0.77 6.38
N ALA A 64 -7.43 -0.17 5.71
CA ALA A 64 -6.89 -0.71 4.47
C ALA A 64 -6.32 -2.13 4.65
N LEU A 65 -5.56 -2.38 5.72
CA LEU A 65 -5.06 -3.71 6.07
C LEU A 65 -6.22 -4.71 6.26
N ALA A 66 -7.23 -4.34 7.04
CA ALA A 66 -8.36 -5.21 7.34
C ALA A 66 -9.16 -5.60 6.09
N TYR A 67 -9.26 -4.70 5.12
CA TYR A 67 -10.07 -4.87 3.91
C TYR A 67 -9.26 -5.15 2.64
N ASP A 68 -7.99 -5.51 2.78
CA ASP A 68 -7.08 -5.85 1.68
C ASP A 68 -6.95 -4.75 0.61
N ILE A 69 -6.96 -3.49 1.04
CA ILE A 69 -6.64 -2.36 0.16
C ILE A 69 -5.13 -2.14 0.19
N PRO A 70 -4.45 -2.29 -0.93
CA PRO A 70 -3.03 -2.00 -1.00
C PRO A 70 -2.71 -0.55 -0.62
N PRO A 71 -1.73 -0.30 0.27
CA PRO A 71 -1.32 1.06 0.62
C PRO A 71 -0.95 1.93 -0.59
N SER A 72 -0.44 1.30 -1.66
CA SER A 72 -0.13 1.96 -2.94
C SER A 72 -1.33 2.67 -3.57
N LEU A 73 -2.52 2.10 -3.43
CA LEU A 73 -3.76 2.66 -3.98
C LEU A 73 -4.32 3.80 -3.12
N LEU A 74 -3.91 3.91 -1.87
CA LEU A 74 -4.34 5.01 -1.00
C LEU A 74 -3.60 6.32 -1.28
N TYR A 75 -2.55 6.27 -2.09
CA TYR A 75 -1.73 7.43 -2.41
C TYR A 75 -2.18 8.13 -3.71
N PRO A 76 -2.33 9.45 -3.76
CA PRO A 76 -2.35 10.39 -2.63
C PRO A 76 -3.55 10.15 -1.71
N TYR A 77 -3.43 10.45 -0.44
CA TYR A 77 -4.50 10.26 0.56
C TYR A 77 -5.65 11.26 0.38
N ASP A 78 -6.27 11.24 -0.80
CA ASP A 78 -7.32 12.17 -1.23
C ASP A 78 -8.75 11.65 -1.01
N GLY A 79 -8.89 10.51 -0.36
CA GLY A 79 -10.19 9.89 -0.04
C GLY A 79 -10.89 9.22 -1.22
N LYS A 80 -10.27 9.11 -2.38
CA LYS A 80 -10.93 8.53 -3.56
C LYS A 80 -11.10 7.02 -3.46
N ILE A 81 -10.10 6.31 -2.92
CA ILE A 81 -10.13 4.85 -2.78
C ILE A 81 -10.75 4.41 -1.45
N LEU A 82 -10.50 5.14 -0.38
CA LEU A 82 -11.11 4.95 0.92
C LEU A 82 -11.68 6.30 1.38
N SER A 83 -12.98 6.48 1.23
CA SER A 83 -13.66 7.69 1.70
C SER A 83 -13.96 7.59 3.19
N GLY A 84 -14.02 8.74 3.86
CA GLY A 84 -14.34 8.78 5.28
C GLY A 84 -14.03 10.16 5.87
N PRO A 85 -14.30 10.38 7.15
CA PRO A 85 -14.02 11.63 7.82
C PRO A 85 -12.51 11.88 7.94
N ASP A 86 -12.08 13.14 7.91
CA ASP A 86 -10.66 13.53 7.86
C ASP A 86 -9.83 12.97 9.02
N TRP A 87 -10.43 12.75 10.19
CA TRP A 87 -9.70 12.27 11.36
C TRP A 87 -9.11 10.87 11.19
N ILE A 88 -9.67 10.01 10.31
CA ILE A 88 -9.07 8.68 10.05
C ILE A 88 -7.68 8.79 9.39
N ASN A 89 -7.39 9.92 8.75
CA ASN A 89 -6.10 10.18 8.09
C ASN A 89 -5.03 10.68 9.05
N SER A 90 -5.43 11.28 10.17
CA SER A 90 -4.54 11.96 11.10
C SER A 90 -4.47 11.34 12.48
N GLU A 91 -5.54 10.68 12.94
CA GLU A 91 -5.53 10.04 14.25
C GLU A 91 -4.86 8.66 14.20
N ILE A 92 -3.93 8.48 15.11
CA ILE A 92 -3.11 7.27 15.24
C ILE A 92 -3.67 6.43 16.38
N TYR A 93 -3.81 5.13 16.11
CA TYR A 93 -4.23 4.15 17.10
C TYR A 93 -3.24 2.98 17.13
N ASP A 94 -2.73 2.70 18.32
CA ASP A 94 -1.98 1.48 18.57
C ASP A 94 -2.97 0.36 18.86
N ILE A 95 -2.93 -0.69 18.08
CA ILE A 95 -3.82 -1.85 18.19
C ILE A 95 -2.94 -3.09 18.40
N GLU A 96 -3.23 -3.83 19.45
CA GLU A 96 -2.68 -5.15 19.72
C GLU A 96 -3.83 -6.12 19.85
N ALA A 97 -3.92 -7.08 18.95
CA ALA A 97 -5.00 -8.07 18.92
C ALA A 97 -4.43 -9.48 18.76
N LYS A 98 -4.91 -10.44 19.55
CA LYS A 98 -4.41 -11.82 19.60
C LYS A 98 -5.56 -12.80 19.39
N ALA A 99 -5.39 -13.73 18.47
CA ALA A 99 -6.30 -14.87 18.30
C ALA A 99 -6.10 -15.95 19.38
N GLU A 100 -7.14 -16.71 19.69
CA GLU A 100 -7.10 -17.79 20.66
C GLU A 100 -6.16 -18.94 20.25
N GLY A 101 -6.12 -19.25 18.95
CA GLY A 101 -5.39 -20.40 18.43
C GLY A 101 -4.75 -20.15 17.06
N PRO A 102 -4.24 -21.21 16.42
CA PRO A 102 -3.67 -21.13 15.09
C PRO A 102 -4.67 -20.53 14.08
N THR A 103 -4.30 -19.42 13.47
CA THR A 103 -5.19 -18.62 12.64
C THR A 103 -4.45 -18.16 11.39
N THR A 104 -5.07 -18.25 10.23
CA THR A 104 -4.50 -17.74 8.97
C THR A 104 -4.56 -16.21 8.94
N GLU A 105 -3.71 -15.60 8.11
CA GLU A 105 -3.74 -14.14 7.96
C GLU A 105 -5.08 -13.62 7.48
N ALA A 106 -5.72 -14.31 6.52
CA ALA A 106 -7.05 -13.93 6.04
C ALA A 106 -8.10 -13.95 7.17
N GLN A 107 -8.05 -14.95 8.06
CA GLN A 107 -8.92 -15.01 9.23
C GLN A 107 -8.62 -13.87 10.22
N LEU A 108 -7.33 -13.57 10.46
CA LEU A 108 -6.93 -12.44 11.32
C LEU A 108 -7.45 -11.11 10.77
N LYS A 109 -7.43 -10.91 9.45
CA LYS A 109 -8.00 -9.72 8.81
C LYS A 109 -9.51 -9.62 8.99
N LEU A 110 -10.25 -10.74 8.88
CA LEU A 110 -11.68 -10.78 9.19
C LEU A 110 -11.95 -10.43 10.66
N MET A 111 -11.17 -10.99 11.59
CA MET A 111 -11.27 -10.64 13.02
C MET A 111 -10.95 -9.15 13.26
N LEU A 112 -10.03 -8.58 12.48
CA LEU A 112 -9.73 -7.14 12.55
C LEU A 112 -10.89 -6.29 12.01
N GLN A 113 -11.61 -6.75 10.98
CA GLN A 113 -12.85 -6.10 10.51
C GLN A 113 -13.91 -6.07 11.61
N ASP A 114 -14.13 -7.20 12.29
CA ASP A 114 -15.08 -7.30 13.41
C ASP A 114 -14.68 -6.40 14.58
N LEU A 115 -13.38 -6.34 14.92
CA LEU A 115 -12.85 -5.43 15.93
C LEU A 115 -13.11 -3.95 15.57
N LEU A 116 -12.89 -3.58 14.31
CA LEU A 116 -13.16 -2.22 13.83
C LEU A 116 -14.68 -1.92 13.85
N ALA A 117 -15.51 -2.89 13.46
CA ALA A 117 -16.97 -2.75 13.53
C ALA A 117 -17.47 -2.59 14.97
N ASP A 118 -16.90 -3.34 15.92
CA ASP A 118 -17.28 -3.24 17.33
C ASP A 118 -16.77 -1.94 17.98
N ARG A 119 -15.50 -1.65 17.88
CA ARG A 119 -14.85 -0.56 18.65
C ARG A 119 -15.01 0.81 18.00
N PHE A 120 -14.98 0.89 16.69
CA PHE A 120 -15.15 2.14 15.93
C PHE A 120 -16.53 2.29 15.32
N LYS A 121 -17.43 1.32 15.53
CA LYS A 121 -18.75 1.28 14.89
C LYS A 121 -18.65 1.44 13.37
N LEU A 122 -17.58 0.90 12.80
CA LEU A 122 -17.29 0.98 11.37
C LEU A 122 -18.35 0.22 10.58
N LYS A 123 -18.97 0.94 9.66
CA LYS A 123 -19.80 0.38 8.58
C LYS A 123 -19.29 0.92 7.28
N LEU A 124 -19.10 0.06 6.32
CA LEU A 124 -18.66 0.43 4.98
C LEU A 124 -19.19 -0.55 3.95
N HIS A 125 -19.17 -0.13 2.69
CA HIS A 125 -19.43 -1.00 1.55
C HIS A 125 -18.39 -0.80 0.45
N ARG A 126 -18.33 -1.76 -0.48
CA ARG A 126 -17.52 -1.66 -1.69
C ARG A 126 -18.41 -1.18 -2.83
N GLU A 127 -17.89 -0.29 -3.65
CA GLU A 127 -18.48 0.07 -4.94
C GLU A 127 -17.41 0.22 -6.00
N SER A 128 -17.80 0.05 -7.25
CA SER A 128 -16.92 0.31 -8.39
C SER A 128 -17.22 1.70 -8.95
N ARG A 129 -16.20 2.55 -9.04
CA ARG A 129 -16.32 3.92 -9.58
C ARG A 129 -15.50 4.06 -10.85
N GLU A 130 -16.11 4.68 -11.84
CA GLU A 130 -15.39 5.10 -13.04
C GLU A 130 -14.50 6.30 -12.70
N MET A 131 -13.19 6.11 -12.70
CA MET A 131 -12.22 7.11 -12.27
C MET A 131 -11.16 7.39 -13.31
N PRO A 132 -10.54 8.58 -13.31
CA PRO A 132 -9.32 8.82 -14.07
C PRO A 132 -8.20 7.91 -13.56
N VAL A 133 -7.66 7.07 -14.44
CA VAL A 133 -6.58 6.12 -14.14
C VAL A 133 -5.50 6.23 -15.21
N TYR A 134 -4.37 5.55 -14.99
CA TYR A 134 -3.43 5.26 -16.05
C TYR A 134 -3.58 3.79 -16.47
N ALA A 135 -3.58 3.51 -17.76
CA ALA A 135 -3.41 2.17 -18.29
C ALA A 135 -1.92 1.91 -18.54
N LEU A 136 -1.37 0.87 -17.94
CA LEU A 136 -0.06 0.35 -18.28
C LEU A 136 -0.21 -0.47 -19.56
N VAL A 137 0.40 -0.05 -20.64
CA VAL A 137 0.31 -0.70 -21.94
C VAL A 137 1.68 -1.00 -22.52
N THR A 138 1.73 -2.01 -23.40
CA THR A 138 2.94 -2.39 -24.11
C THR A 138 3.17 -1.49 -25.31
N THR A 139 4.39 -1.04 -25.54
CA THR A 139 4.78 -0.37 -26.78
C THR A 139 5.04 -1.40 -27.89
N LYS A 140 5.26 -0.95 -29.15
CA LYS A 140 5.62 -1.84 -30.26
C LYS A 140 6.92 -2.63 -30.00
N ALA A 141 7.77 -2.17 -29.09
CA ALA A 141 9.02 -2.83 -28.73
C ALA A 141 8.83 -4.07 -27.84
N GLY A 142 7.63 -4.28 -27.31
CA GLY A 142 7.35 -5.36 -26.35
C GLY A 142 7.98 -5.14 -24.99
N ILE A 143 7.58 -5.95 -24.02
CA ILE A 143 8.12 -5.91 -22.65
C ILE A 143 9.57 -6.41 -22.66
N LYS A 144 10.48 -5.62 -22.09
CA LYS A 144 11.92 -5.93 -22.04
C LYS A 144 12.37 -6.44 -20.67
N PHE A 145 11.48 -6.58 -19.71
CA PHE A 145 11.81 -7.26 -18.46
C PHE A 145 12.04 -8.76 -18.74
N PRO A 146 13.07 -9.37 -18.15
CA PRO A 146 13.28 -10.81 -18.25
C PRO A 146 12.09 -11.57 -17.69
N ALA A 147 11.65 -12.61 -18.42
CA ALA A 147 10.71 -13.57 -17.85
C ALA A 147 11.35 -14.27 -16.66
N ALA A 148 10.60 -14.44 -15.59
CA ALA A 148 11.07 -15.16 -14.43
C ALA A 148 11.33 -16.65 -14.79
N PRO A 149 12.38 -17.29 -14.23
CA PRO A 149 12.62 -18.72 -14.42
C PRO A 149 11.41 -19.54 -13.99
N LYS A 150 11.01 -20.50 -14.86
CA LYS A 150 9.83 -21.35 -14.61
C LYS A 150 10.02 -22.33 -13.46
N ASP A 151 11.26 -22.70 -13.20
CA ASP A 151 11.69 -23.63 -12.15
C ASP A 151 11.92 -22.94 -10.80
N ARG A 152 11.71 -21.62 -10.75
CA ARG A 152 11.82 -20.90 -9.49
C ARG A 152 10.67 -21.32 -8.57
N GLU A 153 11.01 -21.96 -7.46
CA GLU A 153 10.06 -22.30 -6.41
C GLU A 153 9.55 -21.02 -5.73
N CYS A 154 8.41 -20.56 -6.18
CA CYS A 154 7.64 -19.52 -5.55
C CYS A 154 6.37 -20.15 -5.00
N GLY A 155 6.28 -20.35 -3.71
CA GLY A 155 5.07 -20.89 -3.08
C GLY A 155 3.84 -20.08 -3.53
N GLU A 156 2.76 -20.78 -3.87
CA GLU A 156 1.54 -20.19 -4.41
C GLU A 156 0.90 -19.15 -3.46
N GLN A 157 1.18 -19.31 -2.18
CA GLN A 157 0.66 -18.49 -1.08
C GLN A 157 1.33 -17.13 -0.94
N VAL A 158 2.58 -16.99 -1.40
CA VAL A 158 3.33 -15.72 -1.37
C VAL A 158 2.72 -14.67 -2.30
N ARG A 159 1.88 -15.09 -3.25
CA ARG A 159 1.28 -14.19 -4.26
C ARG A 159 0.30 -13.16 -3.72
N ARG A 160 -0.34 -13.39 -2.57
CA ARG A 160 -1.43 -12.53 -2.08
C ARG A 160 -1.07 -11.71 -0.84
N ASP A 161 -0.17 -12.22 -0.01
CA ASP A 161 -0.03 -11.72 1.37
C ASP A 161 1.11 -10.72 1.58
N HIS A 162 2.05 -10.59 0.62
CA HIS A 162 3.30 -9.82 0.82
C HIS A 162 3.58 -8.74 -0.22
N ARG A 163 2.55 -8.15 -0.79
CA ARG A 163 2.73 -7.18 -1.88
C ARG A 163 3.52 -5.93 -1.49
N TYR A 164 3.55 -5.58 -0.20
CA TYR A 164 4.02 -4.26 0.24
C TYR A 164 4.76 -4.29 1.57
N GLU A 165 5.86 -5.00 1.67
CA GLU A 165 6.77 -4.79 2.80
C GLU A 165 7.63 -3.56 2.52
N LEU A 166 7.18 -2.41 2.99
CA LEU A 166 7.99 -1.21 3.06
C LEU A 166 9.12 -1.45 4.06
N GLY A 167 10.37 -1.52 3.58
CA GLY A 167 11.55 -1.68 4.43
C GLY A 167 12.33 -2.98 4.28
N ALA A 168 11.87 -3.92 3.45
CA ALA A 168 12.63 -5.12 3.15
C ALA A 168 13.95 -4.79 2.44
N THR A 169 15.08 -4.99 3.10
CA THR A 169 16.41 -4.74 2.53
C THR A 169 16.96 -5.92 1.71
N SER A 170 16.28 -7.07 1.73
CA SER A 170 16.73 -8.27 1.03
C SER A 170 15.57 -9.03 0.40
N LEU A 171 15.67 -9.25 -0.92
CA LEU A 171 14.77 -10.10 -1.71
C LEU A 171 15.21 -11.57 -1.74
N ALA A 172 16.23 -11.96 -1.00
CA ALA A 172 16.73 -13.33 -1.04
C ALA A 172 15.63 -14.31 -0.61
N GLY A 173 15.06 -15.00 -1.58
CA GLY A 173 14.00 -16.00 -1.38
C GLY A 173 12.55 -15.52 -1.54
N GLN A 174 12.29 -14.21 -1.69
CA GLN A 174 10.92 -13.70 -1.87
C GLN A 174 10.55 -13.62 -3.36
N CYS A 175 9.46 -14.28 -3.73
CA CYS A 175 8.78 -14.11 -5.00
C CYS A 175 7.55 -13.21 -4.84
N HIS A 176 7.07 -12.66 -5.94
CA HIS A 176 5.83 -11.86 -6.03
C HIS A 176 5.83 -10.57 -5.21
N GLY A 177 6.99 -10.15 -4.72
CA GLY A 177 7.15 -8.92 -3.95
C GLY A 177 8.02 -7.89 -4.65
N PHE A 178 7.91 -6.64 -4.17
CA PHE A 178 8.73 -5.52 -4.61
C PHE A 178 9.54 -4.96 -3.45
N VAL A 179 10.79 -4.60 -3.73
CA VAL A 179 11.62 -3.82 -2.82
C VAL A 179 11.89 -2.47 -3.44
N PRO A 180 11.33 -1.39 -2.89
CA PRO A 180 11.73 -0.05 -3.23
C PRO A 180 13.04 0.30 -2.52
N ASP A 181 14.02 0.82 -3.26
CA ASP A 181 15.24 1.37 -2.69
C ASP A 181 15.55 2.72 -3.32
N ARG A 182 15.45 3.80 -2.55
CA ARG A 182 15.79 5.17 -2.98
C ARG A 182 15.19 5.58 -4.34
N GLY A 183 13.96 5.14 -4.59
CA GLY A 183 13.26 5.38 -5.85
C GLY A 183 13.52 4.34 -6.95
N ALA A 184 14.46 3.41 -6.77
CA ALA A 184 14.57 2.22 -7.59
C ALA A 184 13.54 1.16 -7.17
N LEU A 185 13.19 0.26 -8.07
CA LEU A 185 12.29 -0.84 -7.80
C LEU A 185 12.88 -2.15 -8.29
N THR A 186 12.94 -3.13 -7.42
CA THR A 186 13.26 -4.50 -7.79
C THR A 186 12.10 -5.41 -7.45
N GLY A 187 11.64 -6.21 -8.42
CA GLY A 187 10.60 -7.22 -8.26
C GLY A 187 11.11 -8.59 -8.73
N ARG A 188 10.75 -9.65 -8.03
CA ARG A 188 11.09 -11.04 -8.41
C ARG A 188 9.83 -11.84 -8.67
N SER A 189 9.75 -12.43 -9.86
CA SER A 189 8.60 -13.26 -10.27
C SER A 189 7.27 -12.55 -10.05
N VAL A 190 7.15 -11.30 -10.51
CA VAL A 190 5.94 -10.48 -10.36
C VAL A 190 5.18 -10.42 -11.67
N ASN A 191 3.85 -10.36 -11.59
CA ASN A 191 3.00 -10.18 -12.77
C ASN A 191 2.81 -8.69 -13.08
N MET A 192 2.29 -8.37 -14.26
CA MET A 192 2.09 -6.99 -14.68
C MET A 192 1.00 -6.27 -13.89
N ASN A 193 0.01 -6.98 -13.36
CA ASN A 193 -1.01 -6.37 -12.49
C ASN A 193 -0.40 -5.86 -11.19
N ASP A 194 0.42 -6.68 -10.51
CA ASP A 194 1.11 -6.28 -9.27
C ASP A 194 2.10 -5.13 -9.54
N PHE A 195 2.73 -5.13 -10.73
CA PHE A 195 3.60 -4.04 -11.15
C PHE A 195 2.82 -2.74 -11.40
N ALA A 196 1.69 -2.80 -12.09
CA ALA A 196 0.81 -1.64 -12.32
C ALA A 196 0.34 -1.04 -10.99
N GLU A 197 -0.06 -1.89 -10.05
CA GLU A 197 -0.46 -1.46 -8.73
C GLU A 197 0.67 -0.72 -7.99
N MET A 198 1.89 -1.25 -8.03
CA MET A 198 3.07 -0.58 -7.45
C MET A 198 3.38 0.75 -8.12
N LEU A 199 3.23 0.85 -9.44
CA LEU A 199 3.43 2.09 -10.18
C LEU A 199 2.47 3.21 -9.75
N SER A 200 1.30 2.87 -9.18
CA SER A 200 0.30 3.84 -8.71
C SER A 200 0.87 4.84 -7.71
N ILE A 201 1.81 4.42 -6.85
CA ILE A 201 2.50 5.29 -5.89
C ILE A 201 3.28 6.40 -6.62
N TRP A 202 4.01 6.02 -7.67
CA TRP A 202 4.88 6.97 -8.38
C TRP A 202 4.15 7.77 -9.43
N ALA A 203 3.10 7.20 -10.01
CA ALA A 203 2.25 7.89 -10.97
C ALA A 203 1.28 8.89 -10.31
N GLY A 204 1.09 8.82 -8.98
CA GLY A 204 0.14 9.66 -8.25
C GLY A 204 -1.32 9.42 -8.62
N ARG A 205 -1.62 8.27 -9.23
CA ARG A 205 -2.95 7.85 -9.69
C ARG A 205 -2.97 6.34 -9.86
N VAL A 206 -4.14 5.72 -9.67
CA VAL A 206 -4.33 4.30 -9.92
C VAL A 206 -3.84 3.94 -11.32
N VAL A 207 -3.03 2.90 -11.41
CA VAL A 207 -2.56 2.30 -12.66
C VAL A 207 -3.21 0.93 -12.79
N ILE A 208 -3.84 0.67 -13.93
CA ILE A 208 -4.45 -0.63 -14.26
C ILE A 208 -3.62 -1.33 -15.33
N ASP A 209 -3.46 -2.64 -15.21
CA ASP A 209 -2.76 -3.43 -16.23
C ASP A 209 -3.63 -3.58 -17.48
N LYS A 210 -3.11 -3.16 -18.62
CA LYS A 210 -3.62 -3.34 -19.96
C LYS A 210 -2.53 -3.82 -20.92
N THR A 211 -1.48 -4.43 -20.40
CA THR A 211 -0.37 -4.95 -21.20
C THR A 211 -0.76 -6.17 -22.01
N GLY A 212 -1.76 -6.93 -21.53
CA GLY A 212 -2.12 -8.24 -22.09
C GLY A 212 -1.02 -9.30 -21.90
N ALA A 213 -0.05 -9.07 -21.01
CA ALA A 213 1.05 -9.97 -20.80
C ALA A 213 0.74 -10.96 -19.69
N ASP A 214 0.76 -12.23 -20.04
CA ASP A 214 0.69 -13.34 -19.10
C ASP A 214 2.10 -13.73 -18.61
N GLY A 215 2.19 -14.21 -17.36
CA GLY A 215 3.42 -14.72 -16.78
C GLY A 215 4.05 -13.83 -15.73
N LEU A 216 5.22 -14.24 -15.31
CA LEU A 216 5.98 -13.59 -14.24
C LEU A 216 7.28 -13.01 -14.80
N PHE A 217 7.67 -11.87 -14.26
CA PHE A 217 8.84 -11.11 -14.71
C PHE A 217 9.75 -10.77 -13.52
N ASP A 218 11.05 -10.71 -13.80
CA ASP A 218 12.01 -10.09 -12.89
C ASP A 218 12.17 -8.62 -13.28
N ILE A 219 11.71 -7.73 -12.42
CA ILE A 219 11.68 -6.30 -12.67
C ILE A 219 12.87 -5.63 -11.97
N LYS A 220 13.58 -4.79 -12.69
CA LYS A 220 14.61 -3.92 -12.14
C LYS A 220 14.51 -2.55 -12.80
N MET A 221 13.93 -1.61 -12.07
CA MET A 221 13.81 -0.22 -12.51
C MET A 221 14.86 0.65 -11.82
N PRO A 222 15.47 1.59 -12.55
CA PRO A 222 16.35 2.59 -11.96
C PRO A 222 15.58 3.53 -11.02
N PRO A 223 16.27 4.31 -10.19
CA PRO A 223 15.63 5.34 -9.40
C PRO A 223 14.83 6.31 -10.27
N VAL A 224 13.57 6.53 -9.89
CA VAL A 224 12.65 7.47 -10.53
C VAL A 224 12.16 8.52 -9.52
N ILE A 225 11.71 9.66 -10.04
CA ILE A 225 11.01 10.66 -9.25
C ILE A 225 9.53 10.30 -9.24
N SER A 226 8.91 10.33 -8.07
CA SER A 226 7.45 10.18 -8.00
C SER A 226 6.77 11.48 -8.41
N ALA A 227 5.59 11.37 -9.03
CA ALA A 227 4.78 12.54 -9.39
C ALA A 227 4.50 13.47 -8.20
N LEU A 228 4.43 12.92 -6.99
CA LEU A 228 4.26 13.70 -5.75
C LEU A 228 5.50 14.50 -5.36
N GLN A 229 6.70 13.98 -5.63
CA GLN A 229 7.94 14.72 -5.39
C GLN A 229 8.09 15.88 -6.37
N ASP A 230 7.61 15.73 -7.60
CA ASP A 230 7.58 16.81 -8.59
C ASP A 230 6.67 17.96 -8.16
N VAL A 231 5.49 17.67 -7.61
CA VAL A 231 4.55 18.70 -7.09
C VAL A 231 5.19 19.46 -5.94
N VAL A 232 5.76 18.77 -4.96
CA VAL A 232 6.44 19.40 -3.80
C VAL A 232 7.65 20.23 -4.26
N ALA A 233 8.38 19.79 -5.28
CA ALA A 233 9.50 20.53 -5.84
C ALA A 233 9.05 21.81 -6.58
N LEU A 234 7.91 21.76 -7.27
CA LEU A 234 7.29 22.91 -7.93
C LEU A 234 6.77 23.92 -6.91
N GLU A 235 6.05 23.51 -5.87
CA GLU A 235 5.58 24.39 -4.80
C GLU A 235 6.74 25.09 -4.06
N ARG A 236 7.85 24.36 -3.82
CA ARG A 236 9.06 24.96 -3.25
C ARG A 236 9.71 25.97 -4.18
N LYS A 237 9.69 25.74 -5.50
CA LYS A 237 10.19 26.72 -6.49
C LYS A 237 9.34 27.96 -6.52
N GLU A 238 8.01 27.83 -6.50
CA GLU A 238 7.10 28.97 -6.49
C GLU A 238 7.23 29.79 -5.19
N SER A 239 7.36 29.12 -4.05
CA SER A 239 7.61 29.78 -2.75
C SER A 239 8.96 30.47 -2.71
N ALA A 240 10.02 29.89 -3.31
CA ALA A 240 11.34 30.51 -3.39
C ALA A 240 11.35 31.73 -4.31
N ILE A 241 10.59 31.71 -5.42
CA ILE A 241 10.42 32.85 -6.34
C ILE A 241 9.59 33.96 -5.69
N ALA A 242 8.56 33.59 -4.92
CA ALA A 242 7.76 34.56 -4.17
C ALA A 242 8.55 35.23 -3.03
N GLY A 243 9.43 34.49 -2.36
CA GLY A 243 10.32 35.01 -1.31
C GLY A 243 11.47 35.88 -1.82
N ALA A 244 11.88 35.73 -3.06
CA ALA A 244 12.99 36.49 -3.67
C ALA A 244 12.63 37.93 -4.08
N ARG A 245 11.39 38.40 -3.83
CA ARG A 245 10.94 39.78 -4.06
C ARG A 245 11.14 40.71 -2.86
N GLY A 246 11.72 40.22 -1.79
CA GLY A 246 12.03 41.02 -0.59
C GLY A 246 13.43 40.67 -0.09
N ASP A 247 14.34 41.61 -0.26
CA ASP A 247 15.68 41.76 0.32
C ASP A 247 16.64 40.55 0.37
N ALA A 248 17.89 40.86 -0.01
CA ALA A 248 19.04 40.02 -0.09
C ALA A 248 19.20 39.00 1.06
N GLY A 249 18.85 37.75 0.82
CA GLY A 249 19.27 36.60 1.63
C GLY A 249 20.49 35.92 1.01
N PRO A 250 21.28 35.17 1.78
CA PRO A 250 22.61 34.70 1.40
C PRO A 250 22.61 33.86 0.13
N ALA A 251 23.45 34.24 -0.80
CA ALA A 251 23.76 33.49 -2.01
C ALA A 251 24.16 32.05 -1.66
N GLY A 252 23.44 31.06 -2.21
CA GLY A 252 23.97 29.71 -2.19
C GLY A 252 23.02 28.54 -2.09
N ALA A 253 21.69 28.72 -2.05
CA ALA A 253 20.80 27.56 -2.17
C ALA A 253 20.83 27.06 -3.64
N ARG A 254 21.78 26.18 -3.95
CA ARG A 254 21.74 25.39 -5.18
C ARG A 254 20.49 24.54 -5.11
N VAL A 255 19.48 24.91 -5.88
CA VAL A 255 18.37 24.00 -6.19
C VAL A 255 18.99 22.82 -6.94
N LEU A 256 19.23 21.74 -6.23
CA LEU A 256 19.61 20.48 -6.87
C LEU A 256 18.43 20.06 -7.75
N VAL A 257 18.53 20.28 -9.04
CA VAL A 257 17.59 19.73 -10.01
C VAL A 257 17.75 18.22 -9.95
N ASP A 258 16.74 17.52 -9.49
CA ASP A 258 16.76 16.06 -9.50
C ASP A 258 16.79 15.60 -10.97
N SER A 259 17.88 14.94 -11.36
CA SER A 259 18.11 14.48 -12.74
C SER A 259 17.51 13.08 -13.00
N ARG A 260 16.89 12.47 -11.98
CA ARG A 260 16.23 11.17 -12.17
C ARG A 260 15.05 11.31 -13.14
N PRO A 261 14.79 10.30 -13.99
CA PRO A 261 13.63 10.31 -14.87
C PRO A 261 12.34 10.19 -14.06
N THR A 262 11.25 10.73 -14.57
CA THR A 262 9.91 10.41 -14.07
C THR A 262 9.59 8.95 -14.38
N VAL A 263 8.60 8.37 -13.67
CA VAL A 263 8.14 7.00 -13.95
C VAL A 263 7.67 6.84 -15.40
N PHE A 264 7.08 7.89 -15.99
CA PHE A 264 6.61 7.88 -17.39
C PHE A 264 7.79 7.66 -18.36
N ASN A 265 8.86 8.42 -18.21
CA ASN A 265 10.03 8.32 -19.08
C ASN A 265 10.84 7.04 -18.81
N ALA A 266 10.84 6.56 -17.56
CA ALA A 266 11.57 5.34 -17.23
C ALA A 266 10.95 4.09 -17.83
N LEU A 267 9.63 4.04 -18.01
CA LEU A 267 8.94 2.88 -18.56
C LEU A 267 9.24 2.65 -20.05
N ASP A 268 9.52 3.71 -20.82
CA ASP A 268 9.78 3.59 -22.27
C ASP A 268 10.95 2.66 -22.57
N GLN A 269 12.01 2.71 -21.77
CA GLN A 269 13.18 1.82 -21.93
C GLN A 269 12.85 0.34 -21.77
N PHE A 270 11.76 0.04 -21.04
CA PHE A 270 11.28 -1.33 -20.81
C PHE A 270 10.16 -1.73 -21.77
N GLY A 271 9.88 -0.91 -22.78
CA GLY A 271 8.84 -1.18 -23.76
C GLY A 271 7.42 -1.06 -23.21
N LEU A 272 7.24 -0.26 -22.17
CA LEU A 272 5.98 0.03 -21.49
C LEU A 272 5.71 1.52 -21.49
N LYS A 273 4.44 1.90 -21.37
CA LYS A 273 4.02 3.30 -21.19
C LYS A 273 2.75 3.39 -20.36
N LEU A 274 2.53 4.55 -19.76
CA LEU A 274 1.28 4.90 -19.08
C LEU A 274 0.43 5.79 -19.99
N GLU A 275 -0.79 5.36 -20.27
CA GLU A 275 -1.78 6.12 -21.02
C GLU A 275 -2.89 6.60 -20.09
N SER A 276 -3.19 7.92 -20.11
CA SER A 276 -4.30 8.46 -19.32
C SER A 276 -5.63 7.99 -19.90
N THR A 277 -6.48 7.41 -19.05
CA THR A 277 -7.79 6.89 -19.42
C THR A 277 -8.76 6.98 -18.25
N LYS A 278 -9.97 6.48 -18.43
CA LYS A 278 -10.92 6.19 -17.37
C LYS A 278 -11.08 4.68 -17.24
N GLY A 279 -11.35 4.22 -16.03
CA GLY A 279 -11.60 2.82 -15.79
C GLY A 279 -12.25 2.59 -14.41
N PRO A 280 -12.86 1.40 -14.26
CA PRO A 280 -13.46 1.02 -13.00
C PRO A 280 -12.39 0.81 -11.93
N VAL A 281 -12.61 1.38 -10.77
CA VAL A 281 -11.75 1.24 -9.59
C VAL A 281 -12.64 0.86 -8.41
N ASP A 282 -12.29 -0.22 -7.74
CA ASP A 282 -12.99 -0.62 -6.52
C ASP A 282 -12.58 0.29 -5.37
N VAL A 283 -13.57 0.89 -4.75
CA VAL A 283 -13.40 1.83 -3.65
C VAL A 283 -14.15 1.35 -2.41
N LEU A 284 -13.65 1.71 -1.23
CA LEU A 284 -14.34 1.53 0.04
C LEU A 284 -15.01 2.85 0.44
N VAL A 285 -16.29 2.78 0.72
CA VAL A 285 -17.09 3.91 1.20
C VAL A 285 -17.46 3.64 2.65
N ILE A 286 -16.97 4.50 3.55
CA ILE A 286 -17.36 4.44 4.96
C ILE A 286 -18.73 5.11 5.11
N ASP A 287 -19.74 4.30 5.47
CA ASP A 287 -21.10 4.76 5.75
C ASP A 287 -21.19 5.43 7.12
N SER A 288 -20.50 4.86 8.09
CA SER A 288 -20.38 5.42 9.43
C SER A 288 -19.15 4.91 10.14
N ILE A 289 -18.56 5.79 10.97
CA ILE A 289 -17.46 5.44 11.88
C ILE A 289 -17.48 6.39 13.08
N GLN A 290 -17.14 5.88 14.25
CA GLN A 290 -17.05 6.64 15.48
C GLN A 290 -15.68 6.46 16.13
N LYS A 291 -15.21 7.46 16.87
CA LYS A 291 -14.02 7.30 17.70
C LYS A 291 -14.33 6.33 18.82
N PRO A 292 -13.41 5.42 19.17
CA PRO A 292 -13.64 4.50 20.28
C PRO A 292 -13.77 5.29 21.58
N SER A 293 -14.61 4.80 22.50
CA SER A 293 -14.60 5.29 23.88
C SER A 293 -13.24 4.97 24.51
N GLU A 294 -12.70 5.88 25.27
CA GLU A 294 -11.50 5.60 26.09
C GLU A 294 -11.82 4.44 27.04
N ASN A 295 -10.96 3.40 27.03
CA ASN A 295 -11.06 2.27 27.94
C ASN A 295 -10.43 2.63 29.28
#